data_3c825d686a9e1f5dccf772ba56af0a45
#
_entry.id   3c825d686a9e1f5dccf772ba56af0a45
#
_cell.length_a   1.000
_cell.length_b   1.000
_cell.length_c   1.000
_cell.angle_alpha   90.00
_cell.angle_beta   90.00
_cell.angle_gamma   90.00
#
_symmetry.space_group_name_H-M   'P 1'
#
loop_
_entity.id
_entity.type
_entity.pdbx_description
1 polymer ?
#
loop_
_entity_poly.entity_id
_entity_poly.type
_entity_poly.pdbx_seq_one_letter_code
_entity_poly.pdbx_strand_id
1 'polypeptide(L)'
;LDEVLGSRMVCDPITLYQCCPTSDGASAVVLASAAFAKKHTTSPVYLRAWAGGSPVYAGGHEGLGEGPTSLVAQRAYERAGIGPEDVRVTLSHQARS
;
A
#
# COMPACT_ATOMS: atom_id res chain seq x y z
N LEU A 1 25.72 -7.01 3.31
CA LEU A 1 25.15 -7.35 4.63
C LEU A 1 25.98 -6.75 5.76
N ASP A 2 27.30 -6.89 5.72
CA ASP A 2 28.22 -6.41 6.77
C ASP A 2 28.15 -4.90 6.98
N GLU A 3 27.99 -4.13 5.92
CA GLU A 3 27.78 -2.68 5.99
C GLU A 3 26.49 -2.31 6.74
N VAL A 4 25.39 -3.07 6.52
CA VAL A 4 24.12 -2.86 7.20
C VAL A 4 24.25 -3.18 8.68
N LEU A 5 24.81 -4.34 9.00
CA LEU A 5 24.98 -4.79 10.39
C LEU A 5 26.05 -3.98 11.15
N GLY A 6 27.06 -3.47 10.44
CA GLY A 6 28.10 -2.61 11.01
C GLY A 6 27.72 -1.13 11.13
N SER A 7 26.51 -0.73 10.70
CA SER A 7 26.08 0.64 10.86
C SER A 7 25.78 0.98 12.33
N ARG A 8 25.70 2.27 12.65
CA ARG A 8 25.47 2.75 14.03
C ARG A 8 24.28 2.07 14.68
N MET A 9 24.45 1.53 15.88
CA MET A 9 23.36 0.99 16.69
C MET A 9 22.33 2.08 17.04
N VAL A 10 21.07 1.81 16.83
CA VAL A 10 19.95 2.67 17.23
C VAL A 10 19.31 2.14 18.50
N CYS A 11 18.96 0.88 18.51
CA CYS A 11 18.40 0.16 19.65
C CYS A 11 18.70 -1.33 19.44
N ASP A 12 19.38 -1.97 20.38
CA ASP A 12 19.76 -3.38 20.25
C ASP A 12 18.57 -4.28 19.92
N PRO A 13 18.62 -5.13 18.90
CA PRO A 13 19.73 -5.40 17.96
C PRO A 13 19.68 -4.59 16.65
N ILE A 14 18.92 -3.49 16.59
CA ILE A 14 18.59 -2.73 15.36
C ILE A 14 19.64 -1.66 15.09
N THR A 15 20.20 -1.68 13.87
CA THR A 15 21.17 -0.69 13.40
C THR A 15 20.52 0.33 12.46
N LEU A 16 21.21 1.43 12.21
CA LEU A 16 20.70 2.58 11.45
C LEU A 16 20.13 2.21 10.07
N TYR A 17 20.82 1.35 9.33
CA TYR A 17 20.38 0.95 7.99
C TYR A 17 19.23 -0.05 7.98
N GLN A 18 18.82 -0.54 9.13
CA GLN A 18 17.61 -1.34 9.30
C GLN A 18 16.39 -0.47 9.65
N CYS A 19 16.58 0.82 9.93
CA CYS A 19 15.52 1.76 10.25
C CYS A 19 15.09 2.52 9.01
N CYS A 20 13.78 2.80 8.91
CA CYS A 20 13.28 3.74 7.91
C CYS A 20 13.74 5.17 8.28
N PRO A 21 14.34 5.93 7.35
CA PRO A 21 14.67 7.33 7.59
C PRO A 21 13.38 8.16 7.69
N THR A 22 13.38 9.14 8.58
CA THR A 22 12.36 10.18 8.58
C THR A 22 12.54 11.03 7.34
N SER A 23 11.51 11.15 6.51
CA SER A 23 11.54 11.93 5.28
C SER A 23 10.19 12.60 5.05
N ASP A 24 10.23 13.75 4.40
CA ASP A 24 9.03 14.43 3.92
C ASP A 24 8.80 14.10 2.45
N GLY A 25 7.53 13.99 2.09
CA GLY A 25 7.15 13.72 0.71
C GLY A 25 5.75 14.21 0.43
N ALA A 26 5.49 14.52 -0.82
CA ALA A 26 4.16 14.88 -1.29
C ALA A 26 3.88 14.24 -2.64
N SER A 27 2.63 13.94 -2.88
CA SER A 27 2.13 13.50 -4.17
C SER A 27 0.81 14.18 -4.48
N ALA A 28 0.54 14.36 -5.76
CA ALA A 28 -0.71 14.94 -6.23
C ALA A 28 -1.29 14.08 -7.36
N VAL A 29 -2.60 13.91 -7.33
CA VAL A 29 -3.34 13.18 -8.36
C VAL A 29 -4.54 14.01 -8.79
N VAL A 30 -4.75 14.11 -10.10
CA VAL A 30 -5.93 14.75 -10.67
C VAL A 30 -6.96 13.67 -11.01
N LEU A 31 -8.12 13.75 -10.38
CA LEU A 31 -9.25 12.87 -10.67
C LEU A 31 -10.25 13.61 -11.56
N ALA A 32 -10.69 12.94 -12.61
CA ALA A 32 -11.65 13.51 -13.56
C ALA A 32 -12.63 12.46 -14.05
N SER A 33 -13.75 12.88 -14.61
CA SER A 33 -14.67 11.97 -15.28
C SER A 33 -14.01 11.33 -16.51
N ALA A 34 -14.42 10.12 -16.88
CA ALA A 34 -13.90 9.44 -18.06
C ALA A 34 -14.11 10.25 -19.35
N ALA A 35 -15.24 10.96 -19.45
CA ALA A 35 -15.54 11.83 -20.59
C ALA A 35 -14.58 13.03 -20.68
N PHE A 36 -14.19 13.61 -19.55
CA PHE A 36 -13.22 14.69 -19.50
C PHE A 36 -11.82 14.15 -19.84
N ALA A 37 -11.41 13.05 -19.19
CA ALA A 37 -10.09 12.47 -19.40
C ALA A 37 -9.82 12.14 -20.88
N LYS A 38 -10.78 11.54 -21.58
CA LYS A 38 -10.67 11.21 -23.02
C LYS A 38 -10.42 12.42 -23.92
N LYS A 39 -10.82 13.63 -23.50
CA LYS A 39 -10.57 14.87 -24.26
C LYS A 39 -9.18 15.44 -24.04
N HIS A 40 -8.53 15.09 -22.93
CA HIS A 40 -7.28 15.71 -22.48
C HIS A 40 -6.07 14.77 -22.50
N THR A 41 -6.29 13.47 -22.68
CA THR A 41 -5.19 12.49 -22.78
C THR A 41 -5.56 11.34 -23.71
N THR A 42 -4.56 10.85 -24.42
CA THR A 42 -4.67 9.65 -25.28
C THR A 42 -4.49 8.35 -24.51
N SER A 43 -3.99 8.42 -23.28
CA SER A 43 -3.68 7.27 -22.43
C SER A 43 -4.26 7.47 -21.02
N PRO A 44 -5.59 7.48 -20.85
CA PRO A 44 -6.21 7.66 -19.57
C PRO A 44 -6.01 6.42 -18.68
N VAL A 45 -5.71 6.65 -17.40
CA VAL A 45 -5.70 5.60 -16.37
C VAL A 45 -7.03 5.64 -15.63
N TYR A 46 -7.67 4.49 -15.49
CA TYR A 46 -8.99 4.38 -14.86
C TYR A 46 -8.88 3.77 -13.47
N LEU A 47 -9.45 4.44 -12.47
CA LEU A 47 -9.69 3.86 -11.16
C LEU A 47 -10.93 2.94 -11.25
N ARG A 48 -10.73 1.63 -11.25
CA ARG A 48 -11.83 0.66 -11.36
C ARG A 48 -12.57 0.47 -10.05
N ALA A 49 -11.83 0.40 -8.96
CA ALA A 49 -12.41 0.30 -7.62
C ALA A 49 -11.43 0.81 -6.57
N TRP A 50 -11.97 1.10 -5.40
CA TRP A 50 -11.20 1.33 -4.18
C TRP A 50 -11.94 0.73 -2.99
N ALA A 51 -11.19 0.36 -1.99
CA ALA A 51 -11.72 -0.05 -0.69
C ALA A 51 -10.81 0.47 0.42
N GLY A 52 -11.41 0.73 1.56
CA GLY A 52 -10.71 1.14 2.75
C GLY A 52 -11.33 0.48 3.98
N GLY A 53 -10.59 0.40 5.04
CA GLY A 53 -11.03 -0.12 6.31
C GLY A 53 -10.08 0.29 7.42
N SER A 54 -10.61 0.31 8.65
CA SER A 54 -9.83 0.50 9.86
C SER A 54 -9.67 -0.85 10.53
N PRO A 55 -8.50 -1.18 11.07
CA PRO A 55 -8.36 -2.39 11.87
C PRO A 55 -9.24 -2.26 13.11
N VAL A 56 -10.04 -3.28 13.38
CA VAL A 56 -10.71 -3.45 14.66
C VAL A 56 -9.71 -4.14 15.57
N TYR A 57 -9.24 -3.46 16.59
CA TYR A 57 -8.34 -4.03 17.59
C TYR A 57 -9.16 -4.96 18.50
N ALA A 58 -9.30 -6.20 18.10
CA ALA A 58 -9.86 -7.26 18.92
C ALA A 58 -8.72 -8.00 19.62
N GLY A 59 -8.10 -7.39 20.60
CA GLY A 59 -7.12 -7.89 21.58
C GLY A 59 -6.58 -9.33 21.44
N GLY A 60 -6.03 -9.72 20.31
CA GLY A 60 -5.46 -11.04 20.09
C GLY A 60 -4.48 -11.04 18.93
N HIS A 61 -3.51 -11.93 18.96
CA HIS A 61 -2.62 -12.18 17.82
C HIS A 61 -3.46 -12.72 16.66
N GLU A 62 -3.87 -11.85 15.75
CA GLU A 62 -4.53 -12.27 14.52
C GLU A 62 -3.56 -13.12 13.72
N GLY A 63 -3.98 -14.33 13.39
CA GLY A 63 -3.21 -15.23 12.53
C GLY A 63 -2.92 -14.56 11.18
N LEU A 64 -1.83 -14.94 10.56
CA LEU A 64 -1.27 -14.37 9.32
C LEU A 64 -2.20 -14.42 8.08
N GLY A 65 -3.46 -14.83 8.21
CA GLY A 65 -4.37 -15.05 7.09
C GLY A 65 -5.59 -14.13 6.99
N GLU A 66 -6.03 -13.50 8.07
CA GLU A 66 -7.32 -12.80 8.11
C GLU A 66 -7.21 -11.33 8.58
N GLY A 67 -6.09 -10.69 8.34
CA GLY A 67 -5.90 -9.29 8.71
C GLY A 67 -6.81 -8.33 7.93
N PRO A 68 -7.03 -7.11 8.45
CA PRO A 68 -7.88 -6.09 7.82
C PRO A 68 -7.50 -5.80 6.37
N THR A 69 -6.23 -5.98 6.00
CA THR A 69 -5.73 -5.82 4.63
C THR A 69 -6.36 -6.85 3.67
N SER A 70 -6.52 -8.10 4.11
CA SER A 70 -7.15 -9.16 3.31
C SER A 70 -8.60 -8.83 2.99
N LEU A 71 -9.38 -8.42 3.99
CA LEU A 71 -10.79 -8.02 3.80
C LEU A 71 -10.94 -6.80 2.88
N VAL A 72 -10.04 -5.83 3.01
CA VAL A 72 -10.05 -4.64 2.15
C VAL A 72 -9.69 -5.01 0.72
N ALA A 73 -8.70 -5.88 0.51
CA ALA A 73 -8.32 -6.36 -0.81
C ALA A 73 -9.47 -7.13 -1.47
N GLN A 74 -10.09 -8.06 -0.76
CA GLN A 74 -11.25 -8.80 -1.26
C GLN A 74 -12.37 -7.88 -1.73
N ARG A 75 -12.75 -6.89 -0.91
CA ARG A 75 -13.77 -5.89 -1.27
C ARG A 75 -13.40 -5.07 -2.51
N ALA A 76 -12.12 -4.75 -2.67
CA ALA A 76 -11.65 -4.03 -3.85
C ALA A 76 -11.76 -4.89 -5.11
N TYR A 77 -11.37 -6.15 -5.06
CA TYR A 77 -11.49 -7.10 -6.16
C TYR A 77 -12.95 -7.35 -6.55
N GLU A 78 -13.82 -7.60 -5.58
CA GLU A 78 -15.26 -7.78 -5.81
C GLU A 78 -15.88 -6.56 -6.51
N ARG A 79 -15.57 -5.34 -6.06
CA ARG A 79 -16.06 -4.10 -6.67
C ARG A 79 -15.51 -3.86 -8.06
N ALA A 80 -14.26 -4.24 -8.30
CA ALA A 80 -13.62 -4.11 -9.60
C ALA A 80 -14.08 -5.17 -10.60
N GLY A 81 -14.66 -6.29 -10.12
CA GLY A 81 -15.03 -7.45 -10.94
C GLY A 81 -13.82 -8.15 -11.56
N ILE A 82 -12.71 -8.24 -10.80
CA ILE A 82 -11.46 -8.91 -11.19
C ILE A 82 -10.96 -9.76 -10.02
N GLY A 83 -10.02 -10.68 -10.30
CA GLY A 83 -9.30 -11.44 -9.29
C GLY A 83 -7.84 -11.01 -9.15
N PRO A 84 -7.12 -11.54 -8.14
CA PRO A 84 -5.69 -11.32 -7.98
C PRO A 84 -4.87 -11.74 -9.20
N GLU A 85 -5.34 -12.75 -9.93
CA GLU A 85 -4.74 -13.29 -11.15
C GLU A 85 -4.73 -12.30 -12.32
N ASP A 86 -5.62 -11.32 -12.29
CA ASP A 86 -5.71 -10.25 -13.31
C ASP A 86 -4.73 -9.11 -13.05
N VAL A 87 -4.12 -9.08 -11.87
CA VAL A 87 -3.20 -8.01 -11.45
C VAL A 87 -1.79 -8.31 -11.92
N ARG A 88 -1.24 -7.44 -12.79
CA ARG A 88 0.11 -7.59 -13.33
C ARG A 88 1.19 -6.92 -12.47
N VAL A 89 0.85 -5.82 -11.81
CA VAL A 89 1.78 -5.05 -10.98
C VAL A 89 1.08 -4.62 -9.70
N THR A 90 1.72 -4.86 -8.58
CA THR A 90 1.26 -4.40 -7.27
C THR A 90 2.29 -3.43 -6.69
N LEU A 91 1.83 -2.29 -6.24
CA LEU A 91 2.61 -1.35 -5.43
C LEU A 91 2.04 -1.38 -4.01
N SER A 92 2.90 -1.68 -3.06
CA SER A 92 2.52 -1.63 -1.65
C SER A 92 3.33 -0.55 -0.93
N HIS A 93 2.65 0.26 -0.14
CA HIS A 93 3.26 1.19 0.79
C HIS A 93 2.79 0.87 2.19
N GLN A 94 3.73 0.62 3.08
CA GLN A 94 3.45 0.37 4.47
C GLN A 94 4.11 1.46 5.31
N ALA A 95 3.31 2.40 5.79
CA ALA A 95 3.75 3.33 6.81
C ALA A 95 3.64 2.62 8.17
N ARG A 96 4.75 2.52 8.88
CA ARG A 96 4.76 2.16 10.29
C ARG A 96 4.94 3.42 11.10
N SER A 97 3.97 3.70 11.93
CA SER A 97 4.07 4.70 13.00
C SER A 97 4.71 4.08 14.22
#